data_464875394c12234eb2a83b52e9476999
#
_entry.id   464875394c12234eb2a83b52e9476999
#
_cell.length_a   1.000
_cell.length_b   1.000
_cell.length_c   1.000
_cell.angle_alpha   90.00
_cell.angle_beta   90.00
_cell.angle_gamma   90.00
#
_symmetry.space_group_name_H-M   'P 1'
#
loop_
_entity.id
_entity.type
_entity.pdbx_description
1 polymer ?
#
loop_
_entity_poly.entity_id
_entity_poly.type
_entity_poly.pdbx_seq_one_letter_code
_entity_poly.pdbx_strand_id
1 'polypeptide(L)'
;MSKIVILGGHGAVAMIAGRKLVEAGHQVTSAIRSADQKTEIEAIGATPLVLDLQEASTEQLDAAIAGHDTVVWSAGAGGAGAEITFAVDRDAAQRSVDAAQRAGVKRSVMVSYQGSSLEHGLSEDHAFYPYVQAKAEADETLRRSDLDWTILGPGFLTDDEPTGTIGLGPLEEFGGDRESAGPNGERNISRSDVAQTIVDALDMTETVGKFIEYGRGDTPIREALAR
;
A
#
# COMPACT_ATOMS: atom_id res chain seq x y z
N MET A 1 10.87 7.60 -16.35
CA MET A 1 9.45 7.51 -16.74
C MET A 1 9.09 6.03 -16.79
N SER A 2 8.19 5.59 -15.92
CA SER A 2 7.77 4.20 -15.78
C SER A 2 6.26 4.08 -15.97
N LYS A 3 5.79 2.89 -16.34
CA LYS A 3 4.36 2.55 -16.37
C LYS A 3 4.00 1.89 -15.05
N ILE A 4 3.11 2.52 -14.30
CA ILE A 4 2.75 2.11 -12.94
C ILE A 4 1.28 1.74 -12.90
N VAL A 5 0.94 0.57 -12.38
CA VAL A 5 -0.44 0.23 -12.04
C VAL A 5 -0.64 0.33 -10.53
N ILE A 6 -1.68 1.07 -10.11
CA ILE A 6 -2.11 1.17 -8.72
C ILE A 6 -3.36 0.32 -8.54
N LEU A 7 -3.27 -0.75 -7.77
CA LEU A 7 -4.39 -1.60 -7.39
C LEU A 7 -5.07 -1.01 -6.15
N GLY A 8 -6.36 -0.69 -6.26
CA GLY A 8 -7.09 0.12 -5.29
C GLY A 8 -6.97 1.62 -5.53
N GLY A 9 -6.89 2.03 -6.80
CA GLY A 9 -6.53 3.37 -7.26
C GLY A 9 -7.46 4.52 -6.83
N HIS A 10 -8.67 4.24 -6.34
CA HIS A 10 -9.61 5.25 -5.80
C HIS A 10 -9.53 5.41 -4.27
N GLY A 11 -8.64 4.68 -3.60
CA GLY A 11 -8.37 4.89 -2.18
C GLY A 11 -7.76 6.27 -1.91
N ALA A 12 -8.02 6.86 -0.72
CA ALA A 12 -7.57 8.22 -0.40
C ALA A 12 -6.05 8.41 -0.58
N VAL A 13 -5.24 7.44 -0.11
CA VAL A 13 -3.78 7.46 -0.32
C VAL A 13 -3.43 7.28 -1.80
N ALA A 14 -4.11 6.34 -2.49
CA ALA A 14 -3.86 6.02 -3.89
C ALA A 14 -4.12 7.20 -4.83
N MET A 15 -5.19 7.96 -4.58
CA MET A 15 -5.52 9.18 -5.35
C MET A 15 -4.43 10.25 -5.25
N ILE A 16 -3.89 10.45 -4.04
CA ILE A 16 -2.81 11.41 -3.81
C ILE A 16 -1.51 10.91 -4.45
N ALA A 17 -1.17 9.63 -4.25
CA ALA A 17 0.02 9.01 -4.85
C ALA A 17 -0.05 9.03 -6.38
N GLY A 18 -1.20 8.67 -6.96
CA GLY A 18 -1.43 8.67 -8.41
C GLY A 18 -1.19 10.05 -9.02
N ARG A 19 -1.74 11.12 -8.40
CA ARG A 19 -1.49 12.50 -8.85
C ARG A 19 0.00 12.84 -8.80
N LYS A 20 0.67 12.59 -7.69
CA LYS A 20 2.11 12.88 -7.54
C LYS A 20 2.96 12.11 -8.57
N LEU A 21 2.63 10.85 -8.85
CA LEU A 21 3.33 10.04 -9.86
C LEU A 21 3.12 10.59 -11.27
N VAL A 22 1.91 11.03 -11.61
CA VAL A 22 1.64 11.70 -12.91
C VAL A 22 2.42 13.01 -13.01
N GLU A 23 2.43 13.84 -11.97
CA GLU A 23 3.19 15.09 -11.91
C GLU A 23 4.70 14.84 -12.02
N ALA A 24 5.20 13.71 -11.53
CA ALA A 24 6.59 13.26 -11.71
C ALA A 24 6.89 12.68 -13.10
N GLY A 25 5.90 12.63 -14.01
CA GLY A 25 6.06 12.22 -15.40
C GLY A 25 5.91 10.71 -15.64
N HIS A 26 5.36 9.95 -14.70
CA HIS A 26 5.03 8.53 -14.90
C HIS A 26 3.70 8.36 -15.63
N GLN A 27 3.52 7.22 -16.31
CA GLN A 27 2.23 6.78 -16.82
C GLN A 27 1.54 5.94 -15.74
N VAL A 28 0.42 6.42 -15.23
CA VAL A 28 -0.30 5.78 -14.12
C VAL A 28 -1.61 5.18 -14.61
N THR A 29 -1.82 3.91 -14.36
CA THR A 29 -3.11 3.21 -14.49
C THR A 29 -3.67 2.97 -13.09
N SER A 30 -4.87 3.43 -12.80
CA SER A 30 -5.55 3.22 -11.52
C SER A 30 -6.65 2.18 -11.67
N ALA A 31 -6.46 1.00 -11.05
CA ALA A 31 -7.51 -0.01 -10.98
C ALA A 31 -8.55 0.40 -9.93
N ILE A 32 -9.79 0.54 -10.36
CA ILE A 32 -10.93 1.06 -9.59
C ILE A 32 -12.09 0.08 -9.62
N ARG A 33 -12.85 0.00 -8.52
CA ARG A 33 -13.94 -0.96 -8.38
C ARG A 33 -15.14 -0.68 -9.28
N SER A 34 -15.44 0.60 -9.53
CA SER A 34 -16.67 1.01 -10.20
C SER A 34 -16.41 2.08 -11.26
N ALA A 35 -17.23 2.07 -12.33
CA ALA A 35 -17.09 2.97 -13.47
C ALA A 35 -17.41 4.44 -13.14
N ASP A 36 -18.18 4.71 -12.11
CA ASP A 36 -18.51 6.07 -11.62
C ASP A 36 -17.27 6.79 -11.04
N GLN A 37 -16.23 6.04 -10.64
CA GLN A 37 -14.96 6.58 -10.14
C GLN A 37 -14.04 7.10 -11.26
N LYS A 38 -14.33 6.83 -12.55
CA LYS A 38 -13.44 7.16 -13.68
C LYS A 38 -13.10 8.65 -13.77
N THR A 39 -14.08 9.50 -13.62
CA THR A 39 -13.92 10.96 -13.78
C THR A 39 -12.90 11.51 -12.77
N GLU A 40 -12.88 11.00 -11.55
CA GLU A 40 -11.94 11.43 -10.53
C GLU A 40 -10.51 10.96 -10.83
N ILE A 41 -10.35 9.74 -11.39
CA ILE A 41 -9.05 9.22 -11.84
C ILE A 41 -8.52 10.02 -13.03
N GLU A 42 -9.36 10.32 -14.01
CA GLU A 42 -9.00 11.14 -15.17
C GLU A 42 -8.60 12.57 -14.75
N ALA A 43 -9.28 13.13 -13.75
CA ALA A 43 -8.98 14.45 -13.21
C ALA A 43 -7.60 14.58 -12.57
N ILE A 44 -7.00 13.49 -12.09
CA ILE A 44 -5.61 13.48 -11.60
C ILE A 44 -4.59 13.14 -12.70
N GLY A 45 -5.03 12.95 -13.95
CA GLY A 45 -4.18 12.61 -15.10
C GLY A 45 -3.82 11.13 -15.22
N ALA A 46 -4.43 10.26 -14.41
CA ALA A 46 -4.25 8.82 -14.50
C ALA A 46 -5.26 8.15 -15.44
N THR A 47 -4.94 6.96 -15.91
CA THR A 47 -5.85 6.14 -16.75
C THR A 47 -6.70 5.23 -15.86
N PRO A 48 -8.03 5.32 -15.87
CA PRO A 48 -8.87 4.44 -15.08
C PRO A 48 -8.99 3.06 -15.72
N LEU A 49 -8.83 2.00 -14.90
CA LEU A 49 -9.10 0.61 -15.24
C LEU A 49 -10.18 0.07 -14.30
N VAL A 50 -11.36 -0.23 -14.81
CA VAL A 50 -12.43 -0.82 -13.97
C VAL A 50 -12.12 -2.28 -13.73
N LEU A 51 -11.82 -2.61 -12.47
CA LEU A 51 -11.47 -3.95 -11.99
C LEU A 51 -11.86 -4.06 -10.51
N ASP A 52 -12.87 -4.86 -10.22
CA ASP A 52 -13.17 -5.22 -8.83
C ASP A 52 -12.17 -6.28 -8.35
N LEU A 53 -11.27 -5.89 -7.47
CA LEU A 53 -10.19 -6.76 -6.97
C LEU A 53 -10.72 -7.97 -6.18
N GLN A 54 -11.88 -7.84 -5.54
CA GLN A 54 -12.51 -8.94 -4.83
C GLN A 54 -12.92 -10.05 -5.78
N GLU A 55 -13.53 -9.70 -6.91
CA GLU A 55 -14.14 -10.62 -7.88
C GLU A 55 -13.21 -10.95 -9.07
N ALA A 56 -12.09 -10.23 -9.20
CA ALA A 56 -11.20 -10.37 -10.34
C ALA A 56 -10.65 -11.79 -10.51
N SER A 57 -10.79 -12.36 -11.69
CA SER A 57 -10.13 -13.61 -12.03
C SER A 57 -8.62 -13.43 -12.20
N THR A 58 -7.89 -14.55 -12.21
CA THR A 58 -6.44 -14.54 -12.47
C THR A 58 -6.13 -13.88 -13.81
N GLU A 59 -6.87 -14.19 -14.87
CA GLU A 59 -6.68 -13.65 -16.21
C GLU A 59 -6.95 -12.14 -16.26
N GLN A 60 -7.92 -11.66 -15.48
CA GLN A 60 -8.21 -10.22 -15.38
C GLN A 60 -7.09 -9.46 -14.67
N LEU A 61 -6.52 -10.04 -13.59
CA LEU A 61 -5.37 -9.47 -12.91
C LEU A 61 -4.12 -9.49 -13.79
N ASP A 62 -3.86 -10.59 -14.50
CA ASP A 62 -2.76 -10.70 -15.46
C ASP A 62 -2.86 -9.61 -16.53
N ALA A 63 -4.06 -9.43 -17.12
CA ALA A 63 -4.30 -8.39 -18.12
C ALA A 63 -4.15 -6.96 -17.55
N ALA A 64 -4.56 -6.73 -16.30
CA ALA A 64 -4.46 -5.43 -15.64
C ALA A 64 -3.00 -5.04 -15.35
N ILE A 65 -2.14 -6.01 -15.07
CA ILE A 65 -0.73 -5.80 -14.70
C ILE A 65 0.21 -5.86 -15.92
N ALA A 66 -0.19 -6.56 -16.98
CA ALA A 66 0.63 -6.72 -18.17
C ALA A 66 1.09 -5.39 -18.77
N GLY A 67 2.38 -5.30 -19.10
CA GLY A 67 2.99 -4.13 -19.74
C GLY A 67 3.26 -2.95 -18.82
N HIS A 68 3.08 -3.13 -17.50
CA HIS A 68 3.53 -2.18 -16.48
C HIS A 68 4.91 -2.55 -15.95
N ASP A 69 5.68 -1.56 -15.55
CA ASP A 69 7.02 -1.74 -14.96
C ASP A 69 6.91 -1.96 -13.45
N THR A 70 5.84 -1.44 -12.83
CA THR A 70 5.67 -1.38 -11.38
C THR A 70 4.23 -1.61 -10.98
N VAL A 71 4.04 -2.34 -9.88
CA VAL A 71 2.75 -2.52 -9.19
C VAL A 71 2.77 -1.81 -7.85
N VAL A 72 1.76 -1.00 -7.57
CA VAL A 72 1.48 -0.44 -6.24
C VAL A 72 0.20 -1.07 -5.71
N TRP A 73 0.27 -1.76 -4.60
CA TRP A 73 -0.89 -2.24 -3.86
C TRP A 73 -1.30 -1.22 -2.79
N SER A 74 -2.43 -0.59 -2.97
CA SER A 74 -3.02 0.38 -2.02
C SER A 74 -4.52 0.12 -1.80
N ALA A 75 -4.95 -1.13 -1.98
CA ALA A 75 -6.30 -1.57 -1.69
C ALA A 75 -6.47 -2.05 -0.26
N GLY A 76 -7.70 -2.07 0.21
CA GLY A 76 -8.11 -2.64 1.48
C GLY A 76 -9.62 -2.63 1.63
N ALA A 77 -10.14 -3.53 2.44
CA ALA A 77 -11.58 -3.71 2.68
C ALA A 77 -12.24 -2.54 3.45
N GLY A 78 -11.45 -1.65 4.07
CA GLY A 78 -11.98 -0.47 4.75
C GLY A 78 -12.94 -0.78 5.91
N GLY A 79 -12.79 -1.92 6.58
CA GLY A 79 -13.66 -2.32 7.70
C GLY A 79 -14.99 -2.97 7.27
N ALA A 80 -15.11 -3.44 6.04
CA ALA A 80 -16.33 -4.07 5.50
C ALA A 80 -16.63 -5.49 6.04
N GLY A 81 -15.92 -5.94 7.08
CA GLY A 81 -16.11 -7.24 7.72
C GLY A 81 -15.07 -8.28 7.30
N ALA A 82 -15.01 -9.39 8.07
CA ALA A 82 -13.95 -10.39 7.95
C ALA A 82 -13.87 -11.03 6.55
N GLU A 83 -15.00 -11.40 5.97
CA GLU A 83 -15.07 -12.04 4.67
C GLU A 83 -14.45 -11.15 3.57
N ILE A 84 -14.86 -9.88 3.51
CA ILE A 84 -14.32 -8.94 2.52
C ILE A 84 -12.86 -8.61 2.81
N THR A 85 -12.48 -8.53 4.08
CA THR A 85 -11.08 -8.33 4.48
C THR A 85 -10.18 -9.46 3.95
N PHE A 86 -10.54 -10.72 4.17
CA PHE A 86 -9.77 -11.83 3.61
C PHE A 86 -9.79 -11.85 2.09
N ALA A 87 -10.95 -11.59 1.46
CA ALA A 87 -11.05 -11.60 0.01
C ALA A 87 -10.20 -10.52 -0.68
N VAL A 88 -10.11 -9.31 -0.07
CA VAL A 88 -9.36 -8.18 -0.64
C VAL A 88 -7.95 -8.11 -0.08
N ASP A 89 -7.79 -7.94 1.24
CA ASP A 89 -6.48 -7.65 1.85
C ASP A 89 -5.52 -8.84 1.83
N ARG A 90 -6.03 -10.08 1.68
CA ARG A 90 -5.25 -11.30 1.52
C ARG A 90 -5.31 -11.84 0.09
N ASP A 91 -6.47 -12.39 -0.29
CA ASP A 91 -6.57 -13.24 -1.50
C ASP A 91 -6.32 -12.46 -2.78
N ALA A 92 -6.90 -11.27 -2.93
CA ALA A 92 -6.65 -10.43 -4.09
C ALA A 92 -5.22 -9.87 -4.09
N ALA A 93 -4.67 -9.52 -2.90
CA ALA A 93 -3.28 -9.08 -2.78
C ALA A 93 -2.30 -10.18 -3.21
N GLN A 94 -2.48 -11.41 -2.73
CA GLN A 94 -1.66 -12.57 -3.10
C GLN A 94 -1.75 -12.87 -4.60
N ARG A 95 -2.98 -12.91 -5.17
CA ARG A 95 -3.15 -13.09 -6.62
C ARG A 95 -2.48 -12.00 -7.45
N SER A 96 -2.43 -10.75 -6.94
CA SER A 96 -1.75 -9.66 -7.64
C SER A 96 -0.23 -9.78 -7.62
N VAL A 97 0.35 -10.31 -6.54
CA VAL A 97 1.79 -10.65 -6.46
C VAL A 97 2.14 -11.72 -7.50
N ASP A 98 1.35 -12.79 -7.55
CA ASP A 98 1.54 -13.87 -8.53
C ASP A 98 1.39 -13.36 -9.97
N ALA A 99 0.41 -12.49 -10.23
CA ALA A 99 0.21 -11.87 -11.55
C ALA A 99 1.38 -10.95 -11.94
N ALA A 100 1.92 -10.18 -10.99
CA ALA A 100 3.09 -9.34 -11.22
C ALA A 100 4.33 -10.18 -11.61
N GLN A 101 4.56 -11.31 -10.95
CA GLN A 101 5.64 -12.25 -11.30
C GLN A 101 5.44 -12.84 -12.71
N ARG A 102 4.22 -13.31 -13.03
CA ARG A 102 3.91 -13.84 -14.39
C ARG A 102 4.07 -12.80 -15.48
N ALA A 103 3.72 -11.55 -15.20
CA ALA A 103 3.87 -10.43 -16.14
C ALA A 103 5.32 -9.94 -16.30
N GLY A 104 6.26 -10.45 -15.48
CA GLY A 104 7.66 -10.03 -15.50
C GLY A 104 7.89 -8.63 -14.93
N VAL A 105 6.93 -8.09 -14.16
CA VAL A 105 7.10 -6.86 -13.39
C VAL A 105 8.28 -7.03 -12.43
N LYS A 106 9.09 -5.99 -12.27
CA LYS A 106 10.23 -6.03 -11.35
C LYS A 106 9.92 -5.39 -10.01
N ARG A 107 9.32 -4.20 -10.01
CA ARG A 107 9.13 -3.38 -8.82
C ARG A 107 7.72 -3.53 -8.25
N SER A 108 7.62 -3.78 -6.94
CA SER A 108 6.35 -3.81 -6.23
C SER A 108 6.41 -3.02 -4.92
N VAL A 109 5.44 -2.14 -4.69
CA VAL A 109 5.28 -1.44 -3.40
C VAL A 109 3.91 -1.78 -2.84
N MET A 110 3.89 -2.30 -1.61
CA MET A 110 2.65 -2.67 -0.91
C MET A 110 2.46 -1.79 0.32
N VAL A 111 1.27 -1.20 0.44
CA VAL A 111 0.87 -0.49 1.66
C VAL A 111 0.23 -1.49 2.62
N SER A 112 0.93 -1.71 3.73
CA SER A 112 0.53 -2.54 4.85
C SER A 112 0.17 -1.67 6.07
N TYR A 113 0.60 -2.05 7.26
CA TYR A 113 0.45 -1.25 8.49
C TYR A 113 1.62 -1.52 9.44
N GLN A 114 1.87 -0.60 10.36
CA GLN A 114 2.93 -0.70 11.37
C GLN A 114 2.67 -1.88 12.32
N GLY A 115 3.65 -2.76 12.48
CA GLY A 115 3.55 -3.98 13.28
C GLY A 115 2.91 -5.17 12.56
N SER A 116 2.85 -5.17 11.24
CA SER A 116 2.35 -6.32 10.46
C SER A 116 3.28 -7.53 10.61
N SER A 117 2.76 -8.62 11.18
CA SER A 117 3.49 -9.85 11.44
C SER A 117 2.51 -11.01 11.56
N LEU A 118 2.91 -12.22 11.13
CA LEU A 118 2.17 -13.46 11.40
C LEU A 118 2.16 -13.80 12.91
N GLU A 119 3.14 -13.29 13.66
CA GLU A 119 3.25 -13.46 15.11
C GLU A 119 2.56 -12.32 15.87
N HIS A 120 1.41 -11.83 15.37
CA HIS A 120 0.69 -10.69 15.95
C HIS A 120 0.04 -10.97 17.33
N GLY A 121 -0.09 -12.25 17.74
CA GLY A 121 -0.56 -12.64 19.07
C GLY A 121 -2.05 -12.43 19.35
N LEU A 122 -2.86 -11.98 18.40
CA LEU A 122 -4.31 -11.85 18.55
C LEU A 122 -4.99 -13.20 18.36
N SER A 123 -6.02 -13.49 19.18
CA SER A 123 -6.89 -14.66 19.01
C SER A 123 -7.89 -14.46 17.85
N GLU A 124 -8.38 -15.54 17.26
CA GLU A 124 -9.28 -15.51 16.10
C GLU A 124 -10.62 -14.79 16.37
N ASP A 125 -11.05 -14.72 17.63
CA ASP A 125 -12.25 -14.00 18.07
C ASP A 125 -12.03 -12.50 18.29
N HIS A 126 -10.80 -12.02 18.21
CA HIS A 126 -10.50 -10.60 18.34
C HIS A 126 -10.98 -9.82 17.10
N ALA A 127 -11.62 -8.67 17.32
CA ALA A 127 -12.22 -7.88 16.24
C ALA A 127 -11.22 -7.46 15.13
N PHE A 128 -9.96 -7.24 15.48
CA PHE A 128 -8.88 -6.88 14.54
C PHE A 128 -8.19 -8.09 13.90
N TYR A 129 -8.47 -9.32 14.36
CA TYR A 129 -7.82 -10.53 13.84
C TYR A 129 -7.91 -10.66 12.32
N PRO A 130 -9.10 -10.52 11.67
CA PRO A 130 -9.18 -10.66 10.20
C PRO A 130 -8.27 -9.69 9.46
N TYR A 131 -8.17 -8.45 9.94
CA TYR A 131 -7.33 -7.42 9.31
C TYR A 131 -5.84 -7.73 9.45
N VAL A 132 -5.38 -7.96 10.68
CA VAL A 132 -3.94 -8.19 10.93
C VAL A 132 -3.46 -9.49 10.28
N GLN A 133 -4.28 -10.54 10.31
CA GLN A 133 -3.97 -11.82 9.67
C GLN A 133 -3.90 -11.69 8.15
N ALA A 134 -4.91 -11.08 7.52
CA ALA A 134 -4.97 -10.89 6.07
C ALA A 134 -3.78 -10.07 5.55
N LYS A 135 -3.45 -8.96 6.21
CA LYS A 135 -2.31 -8.12 5.82
C LYS A 135 -0.98 -8.85 5.99
N ALA A 136 -0.79 -9.54 7.12
CA ALA A 136 0.45 -10.28 7.37
C ALA A 136 0.67 -11.43 6.36
N GLU A 137 -0.39 -12.15 5.97
CA GLU A 137 -0.30 -13.20 4.95
C GLU A 137 0.01 -12.64 3.56
N ALA A 138 -0.55 -11.48 3.19
CA ALA A 138 -0.23 -10.78 1.95
C ALA A 138 1.23 -10.29 1.94
N ASP A 139 1.68 -9.67 3.03
CA ASP A 139 3.06 -9.22 3.20
C ASP A 139 4.06 -10.38 3.06
N GLU A 140 3.75 -11.54 3.67
CA GLU A 140 4.59 -12.71 3.59
C GLU A 140 4.65 -13.30 2.17
N THR A 141 3.54 -13.27 1.44
CA THR A 141 3.52 -13.67 0.03
C THR A 141 4.43 -12.78 -0.81
N LEU A 142 4.38 -11.46 -0.59
CA LEU A 142 5.25 -10.52 -1.29
C LEU A 142 6.73 -10.72 -0.92
N ARG A 143 7.05 -10.96 0.36
CA ARG A 143 8.43 -11.23 0.82
C ARG A 143 9.05 -12.45 0.16
N ARG A 144 8.24 -13.47 -0.15
CA ARG A 144 8.68 -14.73 -0.78
C ARG A 144 8.76 -14.66 -2.30
N SER A 145 8.29 -13.56 -2.90
CA SER A 145 8.33 -13.38 -4.34
C SER A 145 9.72 -12.98 -4.83
N ASP A 146 9.96 -13.15 -6.14
CA ASP A 146 11.19 -12.69 -6.82
C ASP A 146 11.12 -11.20 -7.24
N LEU A 147 10.16 -10.44 -6.72
CA LEU A 147 9.99 -9.02 -7.03
C LEU A 147 10.98 -8.16 -6.22
N ASP A 148 11.40 -7.05 -6.79
CA ASP A 148 12.06 -5.96 -6.07
C ASP A 148 11.00 -5.26 -5.20
N TRP A 149 10.65 -5.89 -4.09
CA TRP A 149 9.53 -5.46 -3.26
C TRP A 149 9.93 -4.42 -2.19
N THR A 150 8.98 -3.59 -1.82
CA THR A 150 9.00 -2.79 -0.58
C THR A 150 7.62 -2.90 0.07
N ILE A 151 7.59 -3.15 1.37
CA ILE A 151 6.37 -3.10 2.17
C ILE A 151 6.44 -1.85 3.04
N LEU A 152 5.44 -0.99 2.93
CA LEU A 152 5.29 0.22 3.71
C LEU A 152 4.32 -0.03 4.85
N GLY A 153 4.79 0.09 6.08
CA GLY A 153 4.02 -0.08 7.31
C GLY A 153 3.75 1.27 8.00
N PRO A 154 2.82 2.09 7.48
CA PRO A 154 2.46 3.34 8.15
C PRO A 154 1.70 3.07 9.45
N GLY A 155 1.80 4.01 10.39
CA GLY A 155 0.94 4.08 11.55
C GLY A 155 -0.50 4.47 11.21
N PHE A 156 -1.22 5.13 12.14
CA PHE A 156 -2.59 5.57 11.93
C PHE A 156 -2.69 6.70 10.89
N LEU A 157 -3.50 6.46 9.85
CA LEU A 157 -3.71 7.40 8.77
C LEU A 157 -4.65 8.53 9.19
N THR A 158 -4.21 9.77 9.03
CA THR A 158 -5.00 10.97 9.30
C THR A 158 -5.18 11.84 8.05
N ASP A 159 -6.09 12.80 8.13
CA ASP A 159 -6.28 13.84 7.11
C ASP A 159 -5.59 15.16 7.51
N ASP A 160 -4.62 15.10 8.42
CA ASP A 160 -3.79 16.24 8.81
C ASP A 160 -2.97 16.76 7.61
N GLU A 161 -2.54 18.03 7.71
CA GLU A 161 -1.61 18.61 6.74
C GLU A 161 -0.29 17.82 6.70
N PRO A 162 0.26 17.57 5.51
CA PRO A 162 1.52 16.85 5.38
C PRO A 162 2.68 17.64 5.98
N THR A 163 3.60 16.92 6.59
CA THR A 163 4.84 17.51 7.14
C THR A 163 6.04 17.29 6.21
N GLY A 164 5.97 16.32 5.31
CA GLY A 164 7.09 15.88 4.47
C GLY A 164 8.16 15.12 5.28
N THR A 165 7.86 14.76 6.52
CA THR A 165 8.80 14.09 7.44
C THR A 165 8.17 12.86 8.08
N ILE A 166 9.00 11.87 8.41
CA ILE A 166 8.60 10.63 9.09
C ILE A 166 9.62 10.25 10.17
N GLY A 167 9.18 9.45 11.13
CA GLY A 167 10.04 8.70 12.05
C GLY A 167 10.00 7.23 11.68
N LEU A 168 11.14 6.59 11.46
CA LEU A 168 11.25 5.15 11.23
C LEU A 168 11.32 4.43 12.58
N GLY A 169 10.70 3.28 12.66
CA GLY A 169 10.81 2.38 13.81
C GLY A 169 9.65 1.42 13.90
N PRO A 170 9.85 0.31 14.63
CA PRO A 170 8.80 -0.64 14.90
C PRO A 170 7.73 -0.05 15.83
N LEU A 171 6.60 -0.72 15.91
CA LEU A 171 5.44 -0.31 16.69
C LEU A 171 5.78 0.11 18.13
N GLU A 172 6.68 -0.63 18.79
CA GLU A 172 7.05 -0.42 20.19
C GLU A 172 7.78 0.91 20.44
N GLU A 173 8.52 1.40 19.46
CA GLU A 173 9.26 2.68 19.57
C GLU A 173 8.33 3.90 19.55
N PHE A 174 7.12 3.76 18.99
CA PHE A 174 6.12 4.83 18.96
C PHE A 174 5.19 4.81 20.18
N GLY A 175 5.38 3.88 21.10
CA GLY A 175 4.51 3.69 22.26
C GLY A 175 3.10 3.24 21.91
N GLY A 176 2.42 2.70 22.92
CA GLY A 176 1.05 2.22 22.76
C GLY A 176 0.94 0.80 22.19
N ASP A 177 -0.29 0.34 22.13
CA ASP A 177 -0.67 -0.93 21.56
C ASP A 177 -1.10 -0.78 20.08
N ARG A 178 -1.54 -1.89 19.47
CA ARG A 178 -2.01 -1.89 18.08
C ARG A 178 -3.26 -1.03 17.82
N GLU A 179 -3.98 -0.69 18.89
CA GLU A 179 -5.26 0.04 18.84
C GLU A 179 -5.11 1.53 19.17
N SER A 180 -3.92 1.99 19.56
CA SER A 180 -3.68 3.38 19.93
C SER A 180 -2.79 4.13 18.96
N ALA A 181 -3.00 5.44 18.85
CA ALA A 181 -2.15 6.32 18.07
C ALA A 181 -0.79 6.60 18.74
N GLY A 182 -0.52 6.00 19.91
CA GLY A 182 0.57 6.34 20.79
C GLY A 182 0.23 7.54 21.70
N PRO A 183 0.99 7.75 22.81
CA PRO A 183 0.65 8.70 23.86
C PRO A 183 0.57 10.18 23.39
N ASN A 184 1.31 10.55 22.34
CA ASN A 184 1.27 11.91 21.78
C ASN A 184 0.89 11.89 20.28
N GLY A 185 0.30 10.79 19.79
CA GLY A 185 -0.04 10.62 18.39
C GLY A 185 1.17 10.39 17.48
N GLU A 186 2.26 9.88 18.03
CA GLU A 186 3.50 9.60 17.26
C GLU A 186 3.29 8.57 16.14
N ARG A 187 2.29 7.69 16.30
CA ARG A 187 1.90 6.74 15.25
C ARG A 187 1.03 7.36 14.16
N ASN A 188 0.55 8.59 14.36
CA ASN A 188 -0.23 9.25 13.32
C ASN A 188 0.66 9.62 12.13
N ILE A 189 0.10 9.48 10.95
CA ILE A 189 0.77 9.91 9.70
C ILE A 189 -0.30 10.42 8.73
N SER A 190 -0.03 11.53 8.05
CA SER A 190 -0.96 12.04 7.05
C SER A 190 -1.02 11.11 5.83
N ARG A 191 -2.20 10.97 5.24
CA ARG A 191 -2.35 10.24 3.97
C ARG A 191 -1.47 10.82 2.86
N SER A 192 -1.22 12.12 2.90
CA SER A 192 -0.31 12.80 1.97
C SER A 192 1.14 12.40 2.16
N ASP A 193 1.61 12.24 3.40
CA ASP A 193 2.97 11.77 3.69
C ASP A 193 3.13 10.29 3.32
N VAL A 194 2.10 9.45 3.56
CA VAL A 194 2.10 8.06 3.08
C VAL A 194 2.17 8.00 1.55
N ALA A 195 1.40 8.84 0.86
CA ALA A 195 1.45 8.92 -0.60
C ALA A 195 2.83 9.38 -1.10
N GLN A 196 3.46 10.34 -0.41
CA GLN A 196 4.84 10.75 -0.74
C GLN A 196 5.83 9.61 -0.48
N THR A 197 5.66 8.85 0.60
CA THR A 197 6.51 7.69 0.91
C THR A 197 6.41 6.62 -0.19
N ILE A 198 5.20 6.38 -0.76
CA ILE A 198 5.04 5.50 -1.92
C ILE A 198 5.86 6.01 -3.11
N VAL A 199 5.74 7.30 -3.46
CA VAL A 199 6.43 7.92 -4.59
C VAL A 199 7.94 7.81 -4.43
N ASP A 200 8.47 8.20 -3.27
CA ASP A 200 9.91 8.15 -3.00
C ASP A 200 10.44 6.71 -2.99
N ALA A 201 9.72 5.78 -2.37
CA ALA A 201 10.11 4.38 -2.31
C ALA A 201 10.20 3.72 -3.69
N LEU A 202 9.36 4.13 -4.64
CA LEU A 202 9.40 3.60 -6.02
C LEU A 202 10.71 3.91 -6.73
N ASP A 203 11.28 5.09 -6.49
CA ASP A 203 12.51 5.56 -7.13
C ASP A 203 13.79 5.14 -6.40
N MET A 204 13.67 4.61 -5.17
CA MET A 204 14.80 4.32 -4.30
C MET A 204 15.09 2.82 -4.21
N THR A 205 16.22 2.39 -4.77
CA THR A 205 16.69 0.99 -4.69
C THR A 205 17.03 0.54 -3.28
N GLU A 206 17.37 1.48 -2.40
CA GLU A 206 17.66 1.26 -0.98
C GLU A 206 16.47 0.70 -0.21
N THR A 207 15.26 0.89 -0.73
CA THR A 207 14.01 0.37 -0.10
C THR A 207 13.68 -1.06 -0.53
N VAL A 208 14.36 -1.60 -1.53
CA VAL A 208 14.13 -2.96 -2.03
C VAL A 208 14.47 -4.00 -0.97
N GLY A 209 13.56 -4.96 -0.79
CA GLY A 209 13.68 -6.02 0.22
C GLY A 209 13.42 -5.54 1.65
N LYS A 210 12.86 -4.34 1.84
CA LYS A 210 12.60 -3.79 3.18
C LYS A 210 11.11 -3.73 3.52
N PHE A 211 10.80 -4.08 4.76
CA PHE A 211 9.57 -3.67 5.45
C PHE A 211 9.88 -2.41 6.24
N ILE A 212 9.29 -1.29 5.87
CA ILE A 212 9.57 0.03 6.41
C ILE A 212 8.39 0.45 7.26
N GLU A 213 8.59 0.44 8.58
CA GLU A 213 7.61 0.88 9.57
C GLU A 213 7.87 2.34 9.94
N TYR A 214 6.82 3.14 9.97
CA TYR A 214 6.96 4.57 10.24
C TYR A 214 5.69 5.22 10.76
N GLY A 215 5.89 6.33 11.48
CA GLY A 215 4.85 7.23 11.95
C GLY A 215 5.30 8.68 11.83
N ARG A 216 4.72 9.55 12.66
CA ARG A 216 5.15 10.95 12.76
C ARG A 216 6.61 11.04 13.19
N GLY A 217 7.36 11.98 12.61
CA GLY A 217 8.74 12.23 12.96
C GLY A 217 9.29 13.47 12.26
N ASP A 218 10.58 13.72 12.43
CA ASP A 218 11.22 14.96 12.00
C ASP A 218 12.23 14.77 10.86
N THR A 219 12.40 13.52 10.37
CA THR A 219 13.33 13.23 9.28
C THR A 219 12.62 13.37 7.93
N PRO A 220 13.14 14.15 6.96
CA PRO A 220 12.59 14.21 5.62
C PRO A 220 12.39 12.80 5.04
N ILE A 221 11.25 12.54 4.39
CA ILE A 221 10.85 11.18 3.94
C ILE A 221 11.98 10.52 3.16
N ARG A 222 12.53 11.18 2.15
CA ARG A 222 13.57 10.61 1.29
C ARG A 222 14.87 10.31 2.05
N GLU A 223 15.22 11.14 3.04
CA GLU A 223 16.38 10.89 3.91
C GLU A 223 16.15 9.70 4.82
N ALA A 224 14.95 9.57 5.38
CA ALA A 224 14.58 8.43 6.22
C ALA A 224 14.66 7.12 5.43
N LEU A 225 14.11 7.08 4.22
CA LEU A 225 14.11 5.90 3.36
C LEU A 225 15.51 5.45 2.88
N ALA A 226 16.50 6.34 2.90
CA ALA A 226 17.88 6.04 2.52
C ALA A 226 18.70 5.35 3.62
N ARG A 227 18.16 5.21 4.83
CA ARG A 227 18.80 4.55 5.99
C ARG A 227 18.53 3.04 5.94
#